data_9983e2243cca8f8e0edd2c1783b3a018
#
_entry.id   9983e2243cca8f8e0edd2c1783b3a018
#
_cell.length_a   1.000
_cell.length_b   1.000
_cell.length_c   1.000
_cell.angle_alpha   90.00
_cell.angle_beta   90.00
_cell.angle_gamma   90.00
#
_symmetry.space_group_name_H-M   'P 1'
#
loop_
_entity.id
_entity.type
_entity.pdbx_description
1 polymer ?
#
loop_
_entity_poly.entity_id
_entity_poly.type
_entity_poly.pdbx_seq_one_letter_code
_entity_poly.pdbx_strand_id
1 'polypeptide(L)'
;MSLEEEAFAVALSVQQVGVYCNYCIRRNGQLRKCTGCKMIVYCGAECQKLDWDQHKAECKAILKHDGIADDGIRLVMRLACCWAKKEFGEITLDKETRSLLTLEDHGDKINELAEGFLQQYKCFSVKEFASEDIVMKLFKIVAINSFALNNEFGSAIGIGLCIKLSKAFHSCNPNTRIVFSGRKVRLHPTTSDVPKSLGLATHSYIDELQPIAVRKKLLKEKYQFDCECVGCTDEERNQKMEAWSCQNCKHWIEASDKAVCSKCKISITVDHVEECKLAEASATNGNAHVAREDIPIQSRVNIAEKILTVAEDALHKHNVLRLTSLRVLYAAALGSKNIDKAYDYGMQLLDIHSQYQQQTDIAIVYLKYGLSQVLIAKGEKKEALPMLAEIQPRFAELHGADSEVCTNILAAIKMISK
;
A
#
# COMPACT_ATOMS: atom_id res chain seq x y z
N MET A 1 -12.95 -8.15 20.92
CA MET A 1 -12.79 -9.04 19.74
C MET A 1 -11.45 -8.72 19.12
N SER A 2 -10.63 -9.72 18.79
CA SER A 2 -9.29 -9.50 18.24
C SER A 2 -9.38 -8.83 16.85
N LEU A 3 -8.61 -7.76 16.63
CA LEU A 3 -8.44 -7.08 15.34
C LEU A 3 -7.39 -7.79 14.45
N GLU A 4 -7.27 -9.10 14.59
CA GLU A 4 -6.32 -9.92 13.84
C GLU A 4 -6.96 -11.22 13.33
N GLU A 5 -6.41 -11.76 12.24
CA GLU A 5 -6.71 -13.08 11.70
C GLU A 5 -5.50 -13.66 10.97
N GLU A 6 -5.56 -14.93 10.60
CA GLU A 6 -4.66 -15.50 9.60
C GLU A 6 -5.30 -15.33 8.21
N ALA A 7 -4.55 -14.83 7.24
CA ALA A 7 -5.06 -14.64 5.88
C ALA A 7 -5.57 -15.97 5.32
N PHE A 8 -6.81 -15.98 4.81
CA PHE A 8 -7.47 -17.16 4.25
C PHE A 8 -6.71 -17.72 3.06
N ALA A 9 -6.29 -16.85 2.15
CA ALA A 9 -5.42 -17.20 1.03
C ALA A 9 -4.43 -16.05 0.76
N VAL A 10 -3.24 -16.41 0.29
CA VAL A 10 -2.19 -15.44 -0.08
C VAL A 10 -1.52 -15.86 -1.38
N ALA A 11 -1.06 -14.88 -2.17
CA ALA A 11 -0.22 -15.11 -3.33
C ALA A 11 0.91 -14.08 -3.36
N LEU A 12 2.16 -14.54 -3.43
CA LEU A 12 3.34 -13.68 -3.60
C LEU A 12 3.38 -13.15 -5.03
N SER A 13 3.83 -11.92 -5.23
CA SER A 13 4.16 -11.44 -6.58
C SER A 13 5.29 -12.26 -7.20
N VAL A 14 5.34 -12.32 -8.52
CA VAL A 14 6.31 -13.17 -9.26
C VAL A 14 7.76 -12.89 -8.83
N GLN A 15 8.09 -11.60 -8.61
CA GLN A 15 9.44 -11.15 -8.19
C GLN A 15 9.81 -11.61 -6.78
N GLN A 16 8.84 -11.97 -5.95
CA GLN A 16 9.04 -12.40 -4.56
C GLN A 16 9.00 -13.93 -4.38
N VAL A 17 8.61 -14.64 -5.44
CA VAL A 17 8.74 -16.09 -5.47
C VAL A 17 10.21 -16.46 -5.45
N GLY A 18 10.60 -17.32 -4.52
CA GLY A 18 12.03 -17.66 -4.29
C GLY A 18 12.70 -16.87 -3.17
N VAL A 19 12.13 -15.73 -2.77
CA VAL A 19 12.61 -14.89 -1.64
C VAL A 19 11.88 -15.25 -0.34
N TYR A 20 10.56 -15.50 -0.42
CA TYR A 20 9.71 -15.84 0.72
C TYR A 20 9.13 -17.23 0.58
N CYS A 21 8.89 -17.87 1.72
CA CYS A 21 8.12 -19.13 1.77
C CYS A 21 6.69 -18.87 1.29
N ASN A 22 6.22 -19.64 0.32
CA ASN A 22 4.90 -19.42 -0.29
C ASN A 22 3.71 -19.68 0.68
N TYR A 23 3.94 -20.42 1.77
CA TYR A 23 2.93 -20.65 2.79
C TYR A 23 3.00 -19.66 3.94
N CYS A 24 4.09 -19.64 4.72
CA CYS A 24 4.18 -18.81 5.93
C CYS A 24 4.61 -17.36 5.67
N ILE A 25 4.98 -17.04 4.43
CA ILE A 25 5.36 -15.68 3.98
C ILE A 25 6.58 -15.12 4.76
N ARG A 26 7.35 -15.98 5.37
CA ARG A 26 8.59 -15.58 6.05
C ARG A 26 9.79 -15.72 5.14
N ARG A 27 10.72 -14.79 5.24
CA ARG A 27 12.04 -14.90 4.66
C ARG A 27 12.86 -15.89 5.48
N ASN A 28 13.42 -16.90 4.83
CA ASN A 28 14.26 -17.90 5.49
C ASN A 28 15.46 -18.22 4.58
N GLY A 29 16.66 -18.31 5.14
CA GLY A 29 17.89 -18.52 4.40
C GLY A 29 17.98 -19.84 3.62
N GLN A 30 17.13 -20.84 3.91
CA GLN A 30 17.12 -22.14 3.22
C GLN A 30 15.70 -22.53 2.80
N LEU A 31 15.26 -21.95 1.65
CA LEU A 31 14.00 -22.34 1.05
C LEU A 31 14.16 -23.58 0.16
N ARG A 32 13.20 -24.49 0.21
CA ARG A 32 13.16 -25.72 -0.57
C ARG A 32 12.09 -25.63 -1.65
N LYS A 33 12.43 -26.04 -2.87
CA LYS A 33 11.52 -26.03 -4.02
C LYS A 33 10.39 -27.05 -3.82
N CYS A 34 9.20 -26.72 -4.29
CA CYS A 34 8.09 -27.66 -4.42
C CYS A 34 8.55 -28.91 -5.19
N THR A 35 8.26 -30.09 -4.67
CA THR A 35 8.65 -31.36 -5.31
C THR A 35 7.98 -31.59 -6.67
N GLY A 36 6.81 -30.97 -6.92
CA GLY A 36 6.12 -30.99 -8.18
C GLY A 36 6.67 -29.95 -9.17
N CYS A 37 6.22 -28.69 -9.06
CA CYS A 37 6.53 -27.65 -10.07
C CYS A 37 7.98 -27.13 -10.06
N LYS A 38 8.76 -27.37 -9.03
CA LYS A 38 10.17 -26.93 -8.86
C LYS A 38 10.39 -25.39 -8.87
N MET A 39 9.31 -24.60 -8.98
CA MET A 39 9.37 -23.11 -9.02
C MET A 39 9.00 -22.49 -7.67
N ILE A 40 7.90 -22.91 -7.06
CA ILE A 40 7.46 -22.40 -5.78
C ILE A 40 8.33 -22.94 -4.64
N VAL A 41 8.58 -22.14 -3.61
CA VAL A 41 9.51 -22.48 -2.52
C VAL A 41 8.85 -22.41 -1.13
N TYR A 42 9.37 -23.23 -0.20
CA TYR A 42 8.88 -23.38 1.16
C TYR A 42 10.02 -23.47 2.17
N CYS A 43 9.78 -23.11 3.42
CA CYS A 43 10.72 -23.35 4.54
C CYS A 43 11.07 -24.84 4.70
N GLY A 44 10.13 -25.73 4.40
CA GLY A 44 10.29 -27.19 4.51
C GLY A 44 9.03 -27.93 4.10
N ALA A 45 9.04 -29.24 4.31
CA ALA A 45 7.94 -30.14 3.94
C ALA A 45 6.62 -29.79 4.62
N GLU A 46 6.65 -29.32 5.87
CA GLU A 46 5.46 -28.90 6.61
C GLU A 46 4.75 -27.73 5.93
N CYS A 47 5.49 -26.65 5.58
CA CYS A 47 4.90 -25.53 4.86
C CYS A 47 4.35 -25.95 3.49
N GLN A 48 5.03 -26.86 2.77
CA GLN A 48 4.52 -27.37 1.49
C GLN A 48 3.23 -28.19 1.69
N LYS A 49 3.15 -29.01 2.72
CA LYS A 49 1.98 -29.82 3.04
C LYS A 49 0.77 -28.95 3.39
N LEU A 50 0.98 -27.94 4.24
CA LEU A 50 -0.06 -27.00 4.66
C LEU A 50 -0.58 -26.14 3.50
N ASP A 51 0.27 -25.82 2.49
CA ASP A 51 -0.09 -25.04 1.33
C ASP A 51 -0.76 -25.88 0.21
N TRP A 52 -0.61 -27.21 0.25
CA TRP A 52 -0.93 -28.08 -0.88
C TRP A 52 -2.38 -27.97 -1.34
N ASP A 53 -3.30 -27.82 -0.43
CA ASP A 53 -4.73 -27.73 -0.74
C ASP A 53 -5.08 -26.52 -1.61
N GLN A 54 -4.34 -25.42 -1.46
CA GLN A 54 -4.46 -24.24 -2.27
C GLN A 54 -3.48 -24.21 -3.46
N HIS A 55 -2.28 -24.78 -3.30
CA HIS A 55 -1.22 -24.76 -4.33
C HIS A 55 -1.43 -25.75 -5.49
N LYS A 56 -2.20 -26.83 -5.31
CA LYS A 56 -2.26 -27.94 -6.28
C LYS A 56 -2.70 -27.53 -7.70
N ALA A 57 -3.63 -26.57 -7.84
CA ALA A 57 -4.04 -26.05 -9.14
C ALA A 57 -2.91 -25.23 -9.77
N GLU A 58 -2.33 -24.33 -9.02
CA GLU A 58 -1.18 -23.53 -9.38
C GLU A 58 0.02 -24.40 -9.78
N CYS A 59 0.31 -25.47 -9.00
CA CYS A 59 1.38 -26.41 -9.31
C CYS A 59 1.20 -27.07 -10.68
N LYS A 60 -0.01 -27.52 -11.02
CA LYS A 60 -0.33 -28.08 -12.34
C LYS A 60 -0.21 -27.04 -13.46
N ALA A 61 -0.68 -25.81 -13.24
CA ALA A 61 -0.59 -24.73 -14.19
C ALA A 61 0.86 -24.36 -14.50
N ILE A 62 1.71 -24.23 -13.48
CA ILE A 62 3.15 -23.98 -13.61
C ILE A 62 3.84 -25.08 -14.45
N LEU A 63 3.54 -26.36 -14.18
CA LEU A 63 4.08 -27.47 -14.96
C LEU A 63 3.66 -27.45 -16.43
N LYS A 64 2.40 -27.04 -16.70
CA LYS A 64 1.87 -26.99 -18.07
C LYS A 64 2.45 -25.84 -18.88
N HIS A 65 2.67 -24.68 -18.25
CA HIS A 65 3.04 -23.44 -18.96
C HIS A 65 4.52 -23.06 -18.78
N ASP A 66 5.28 -23.83 -17.98
CA ASP A 66 6.67 -23.54 -17.62
C ASP A 66 6.88 -22.08 -17.14
N GLY A 67 5.93 -21.58 -16.35
CA GLY A 67 5.95 -20.21 -15.87
C GLY A 67 5.01 -19.98 -14.69
N ILE A 68 5.23 -18.86 -13.99
CA ILE A 68 4.44 -18.42 -12.84
C ILE A 68 3.54 -17.27 -13.28
N ALA A 69 2.22 -17.42 -13.09
CA ALA A 69 1.25 -16.35 -13.31
C ALA A 69 1.39 -15.23 -12.26
N ASP A 70 0.81 -14.06 -12.54
CA ASP A 70 0.73 -12.98 -11.56
C ASP A 70 -0.03 -13.38 -10.28
N ASP A 71 0.11 -12.59 -9.24
CA ASP A 71 -0.46 -12.88 -7.92
C ASP A 71 -2.00 -12.88 -7.94
N GLY A 72 -2.66 -12.07 -8.77
CA GLY A 72 -4.13 -12.07 -8.93
C GLY A 72 -4.64 -13.40 -9.49
N ILE A 73 -4.06 -13.88 -10.59
CA ILE A 73 -4.39 -15.18 -11.18
C ILE A 73 -4.11 -16.32 -10.19
N ARG A 74 -2.97 -16.28 -9.50
CA ARG A 74 -2.58 -17.28 -8.51
C ARG A 74 -3.52 -17.30 -7.31
N LEU A 75 -3.95 -16.13 -6.80
CA LEU A 75 -4.88 -16.05 -5.70
C LEU A 75 -6.24 -16.63 -6.09
N VAL A 76 -6.77 -16.31 -7.27
CA VAL A 76 -8.01 -16.92 -7.78
C VAL A 76 -7.90 -18.43 -7.97
N MET A 77 -6.77 -18.95 -8.47
CA MET A 77 -6.53 -20.41 -8.55
C MET A 77 -6.57 -21.09 -7.17
N ARG A 78 -5.99 -20.46 -6.17
CA ARG A 78 -6.00 -20.95 -4.77
C ARG A 78 -7.40 -20.98 -4.20
N LEU A 79 -8.17 -19.93 -4.41
CA LEU A 79 -9.58 -19.86 -4.00
C LEU A 79 -10.46 -20.86 -4.77
N ALA A 80 -10.19 -21.14 -6.05
CA ALA A 80 -10.87 -22.17 -6.82
C ALA A 80 -10.65 -23.58 -6.21
N CYS A 81 -9.46 -23.85 -5.67
CA CYS A 81 -9.21 -25.09 -4.92
C CYS A 81 -10.06 -25.19 -3.64
N CYS A 82 -10.17 -24.09 -2.87
CA CYS A 82 -11.03 -24.03 -1.69
C CYS A 82 -12.49 -24.21 -2.08
N TRP A 83 -12.93 -23.55 -3.18
CA TRP A 83 -14.29 -23.67 -3.68
C TRP A 83 -14.65 -25.12 -4.06
N ALA A 84 -13.78 -25.81 -4.79
CA ALA A 84 -13.99 -27.21 -5.19
C ALA A 84 -14.12 -28.15 -3.99
N LYS A 85 -13.48 -27.83 -2.86
CA LYS A 85 -13.56 -28.59 -1.60
C LYS A 85 -14.69 -28.13 -0.68
N LYS A 86 -15.39 -27.04 -1.02
CA LYS A 86 -16.38 -26.38 -0.15
C LYS A 86 -15.77 -25.87 1.17
N GLU A 87 -14.49 -25.46 1.15
CA GLU A 87 -13.77 -24.87 2.27
C GLU A 87 -13.86 -23.35 2.17
N PHE A 88 -14.87 -22.74 2.75
CA PHE A 88 -15.18 -21.31 2.57
C PHE A 88 -14.68 -20.42 3.71
N GLY A 89 -13.98 -20.99 4.69
CA GLY A 89 -13.41 -20.24 5.81
C GLY A 89 -14.47 -19.60 6.69
N GLU A 90 -15.49 -20.37 7.09
CA GLU A 90 -16.62 -19.87 7.88
C GLU A 90 -16.17 -19.40 9.26
N ILE A 91 -16.56 -18.19 9.63
CA ILE A 91 -16.35 -17.59 10.94
C ILE A 91 -17.65 -16.94 11.42
N THR A 92 -17.87 -16.95 12.73
CA THR A 92 -18.99 -16.21 13.35
C THR A 92 -18.48 -14.88 13.90
N LEU A 93 -19.06 -13.78 13.42
CA LEU A 93 -18.72 -12.41 13.79
C LEU A 93 -20.00 -11.62 14.10
N ASP A 94 -20.13 -11.11 15.33
CA ASP A 94 -21.30 -10.31 15.74
C ASP A 94 -22.65 -11.01 15.44
N LYS A 95 -22.73 -12.33 15.64
CA LYS A 95 -23.88 -13.22 15.36
C LYS A 95 -24.14 -13.46 13.85
N GLU A 96 -23.30 -12.99 12.98
CA GLU A 96 -23.37 -13.25 11.53
C GLU A 96 -22.29 -14.26 11.12
N THR A 97 -22.63 -15.18 10.21
CA THR A 97 -21.64 -16.06 9.60
C THR A 97 -21.02 -15.36 8.40
N ARG A 98 -19.70 -15.22 8.43
CA ARG A 98 -18.91 -14.72 7.29
C ARG A 98 -18.07 -15.85 6.71
N SER A 99 -17.94 -15.83 5.41
CA SER A 99 -17.14 -16.81 4.65
C SER A 99 -16.79 -16.20 3.29
N LEU A 100 -16.01 -16.92 2.49
CA LEU A 100 -15.76 -16.55 1.09
C LEU A 100 -17.06 -16.27 0.30
N LEU A 101 -18.18 -16.95 0.65
CA LEU A 101 -19.47 -16.79 -0.01
C LEU A 101 -20.20 -15.49 0.33
N THR A 102 -19.85 -14.86 1.43
CA THR A 102 -20.50 -13.63 1.93
C THR A 102 -19.67 -12.37 1.68
N LEU A 103 -18.51 -12.49 1.04
CA LEU A 103 -17.70 -11.33 0.66
C LEU A 103 -18.35 -10.57 -0.49
N GLU A 104 -18.18 -9.26 -0.48
CA GLU A 104 -18.70 -8.36 -1.52
C GLU A 104 -18.05 -8.65 -2.88
N ASP A 105 -18.84 -8.70 -3.93
CA ASP A 105 -18.39 -8.95 -5.31
C ASP A 105 -18.89 -7.91 -6.33
N HIS A 106 -19.72 -6.93 -5.88
CA HIS A 106 -20.36 -5.88 -6.68
C HIS A 106 -21.20 -6.38 -7.85
N GLY A 107 -21.54 -7.68 -7.92
CA GLY A 107 -22.42 -8.26 -8.94
C GLY A 107 -21.97 -7.95 -10.37
N ASP A 108 -22.87 -7.39 -11.20
CA ASP A 108 -22.61 -7.14 -12.62
C ASP A 108 -21.80 -5.87 -12.92
N LYS A 109 -21.57 -5.00 -11.94
CA LYS A 109 -20.91 -3.70 -12.14
C LYS A 109 -19.45 -3.79 -12.61
N ILE A 110 -18.78 -4.92 -12.37
CA ILE A 110 -17.40 -5.18 -12.80
C ILE A 110 -17.28 -6.38 -13.76
N ASN A 111 -18.34 -6.71 -14.48
CA ASN A 111 -18.34 -7.85 -15.41
C ASN A 111 -17.28 -7.71 -16.50
N GLU A 112 -17.14 -6.56 -17.15
CA GLU A 112 -16.13 -6.34 -18.19
C GLU A 112 -14.71 -6.62 -17.69
N LEU A 113 -14.38 -6.18 -16.47
CA LEU A 113 -13.09 -6.47 -15.84
C LEU A 113 -12.92 -7.96 -15.55
N ALA A 114 -14.01 -8.63 -15.09
CA ALA A 114 -14.00 -10.06 -14.81
C ALA A 114 -13.85 -10.90 -16.07
N GLU A 115 -14.46 -10.50 -17.19
CA GLU A 115 -14.30 -11.14 -18.49
C GLU A 115 -12.86 -10.98 -19.03
N GLY A 116 -12.28 -9.79 -18.92
CA GLY A 116 -10.87 -9.53 -19.27
C GLY A 116 -9.92 -10.40 -18.45
N PHE A 117 -10.14 -10.49 -17.13
CA PHE A 117 -9.38 -11.37 -16.26
C PHE A 117 -9.56 -12.86 -16.64
N LEU A 118 -10.79 -13.28 -16.94
CA LEU A 118 -11.06 -14.67 -17.33
C LEU A 118 -10.25 -15.11 -18.55
N GLN A 119 -10.07 -14.22 -19.54
CA GLN A 119 -9.21 -14.52 -20.69
C GLN A 119 -7.76 -14.78 -20.27
N GLN A 120 -7.20 -13.94 -19.41
CA GLN A 120 -5.86 -14.13 -18.88
C GLN A 120 -5.76 -15.40 -18.02
N TYR A 121 -6.75 -15.64 -17.16
CA TYR A 121 -6.82 -16.85 -16.34
C TYR A 121 -6.82 -18.12 -17.20
N LYS A 122 -7.58 -18.16 -18.30
CA LYS A 122 -7.64 -19.28 -19.25
C LYS A 122 -6.27 -19.59 -19.89
N CYS A 123 -5.43 -18.58 -20.07
CA CYS A 123 -4.08 -18.80 -20.61
C CYS A 123 -3.21 -19.61 -19.65
N PHE A 124 -3.42 -19.52 -18.33
CA PHE A 124 -2.59 -20.18 -17.31
C PHE A 124 -3.28 -21.34 -16.60
N SER A 125 -4.61 -21.38 -16.55
CA SER A 125 -5.33 -22.35 -15.73
C SER A 125 -5.38 -23.76 -16.33
N VAL A 126 -5.58 -24.75 -15.47
CA VAL A 126 -6.11 -26.06 -15.80
C VAL A 126 -7.60 -26.08 -15.44
N LYS A 127 -8.48 -26.44 -16.39
CA LYS A 127 -9.95 -26.34 -16.28
C LYS A 127 -10.59 -27.17 -15.13
N GLU A 128 -9.82 -27.92 -14.36
CA GLU A 128 -10.34 -28.96 -13.43
C GLU A 128 -10.90 -28.42 -12.09
N PHE A 129 -10.72 -27.14 -11.73
CA PHE A 129 -11.00 -26.68 -10.37
C PHE A 129 -12.22 -25.79 -10.20
N ALA A 130 -12.65 -25.06 -11.24
CA ALA A 130 -13.81 -24.18 -11.20
C ALA A 130 -14.38 -23.90 -12.60
N SER A 131 -15.71 -23.68 -12.70
CA SER A 131 -16.35 -23.17 -13.91
C SER A 131 -15.98 -21.70 -14.14
N GLU A 132 -16.21 -21.19 -15.34
CA GLU A 132 -15.92 -19.79 -15.71
C GLU A 132 -16.68 -18.80 -14.82
N ASP A 133 -17.96 -19.07 -14.52
CA ASP A 133 -18.76 -18.23 -13.62
C ASP A 133 -18.17 -18.16 -12.22
N ILE A 134 -17.66 -19.29 -11.69
CA ILE A 134 -16.99 -19.30 -10.39
C ILE A 134 -15.69 -18.52 -10.44
N VAL A 135 -14.89 -18.65 -11.51
CA VAL A 135 -13.64 -17.89 -11.68
C VAL A 135 -13.94 -16.38 -11.71
N MET A 136 -14.95 -15.95 -12.45
CA MET A 136 -15.36 -14.55 -12.51
C MET A 136 -15.84 -14.05 -11.13
N LYS A 137 -16.64 -14.84 -10.42
CA LYS A 137 -17.06 -14.51 -9.05
C LYS A 137 -15.87 -14.38 -8.10
N LEU A 138 -14.95 -15.32 -8.12
CA LEU A 138 -13.74 -15.29 -7.28
C LEU A 138 -12.85 -14.09 -7.62
N PHE A 139 -12.71 -13.73 -8.90
CA PHE A 139 -12.01 -12.53 -9.31
C PHE A 139 -12.66 -11.28 -8.72
N LYS A 140 -13.98 -11.14 -8.82
CA LYS A 140 -14.74 -10.02 -8.27
C LYS A 140 -14.51 -9.88 -6.76
N ILE A 141 -14.58 -11.00 -6.01
CA ILE A 141 -14.30 -11.04 -4.58
C ILE A 141 -12.86 -10.56 -4.32
N VAL A 142 -11.86 -11.06 -5.05
CA VAL A 142 -10.45 -10.68 -4.89
C VAL A 142 -10.25 -9.19 -5.18
N ALA A 143 -10.81 -8.68 -6.27
CA ALA A 143 -10.68 -7.29 -6.69
C ALA A 143 -11.15 -6.28 -5.62
N ILE A 144 -12.16 -6.69 -4.80
CA ILE A 144 -12.77 -5.83 -3.78
C ILE A 144 -12.19 -6.05 -2.38
N ASN A 145 -11.88 -7.31 -2.02
CA ASN A 145 -11.58 -7.66 -0.63
C ASN A 145 -10.10 -8.03 -0.37
N SER A 146 -9.24 -8.06 -1.40
CA SER A 146 -7.83 -8.36 -1.18
C SER A 146 -7.05 -7.17 -0.62
N PHE A 147 -6.04 -7.49 0.16
CA PHE A 147 -5.11 -6.52 0.75
C PHE A 147 -3.72 -6.70 0.14
N ALA A 148 -2.99 -5.60 -0.03
CA ALA A 148 -1.57 -5.67 -0.33
C ALA A 148 -0.83 -6.36 0.83
N LEU A 149 -0.13 -7.43 0.52
CA LEU A 149 0.71 -8.17 1.46
C LEU A 149 2.07 -7.45 1.54
N ASN A 150 2.35 -6.83 2.66
CA ASN A 150 3.59 -6.10 2.87
C ASN A 150 4.57 -6.89 3.75
N ASN A 151 5.86 -6.76 3.48
CA ASN A 151 6.91 -7.25 4.35
C ASN A 151 7.13 -6.31 5.55
N GLU A 152 8.04 -6.69 6.45
CA GLU A 152 8.38 -5.91 7.65
C GLU A 152 9.13 -4.59 7.38
N PHE A 153 9.50 -4.33 6.13
CA PHE A 153 10.09 -3.07 5.65
C PHE A 153 9.08 -2.18 4.91
N GLY A 154 7.79 -2.58 4.86
CA GLY A 154 6.71 -1.84 4.21
C GLY A 154 6.60 -2.05 2.70
N SER A 155 7.44 -2.90 2.09
CA SER A 155 7.37 -3.19 0.66
C SER A 155 6.27 -4.21 0.34
N ALA A 156 5.50 -3.96 -0.72
CA ALA A 156 4.53 -4.91 -1.22
C ALA A 156 5.22 -6.16 -1.79
N ILE A 157 4.77 -7.34 -1.36
CA ILE A 157 5.32 -8.63 -1.76
C ILE A 157 4.28 -9.59 -2.36
N GLY A 158 3.04 -9.16 -2.48
CA GLY A 158 1.94 -9.95 -3.01
C GLY A 158 0.58 -9.43 -2.56
N ILE A 159 -0.42 -10.30 -2.60
CA ILE A 159 -1.79 -10.02 -2.15
C ILE A 159 -2.32 -11.12 -1.23
N GLY A 160 -3.25 -10.77 -0.35
CA GLY A 160 -3.91 -11.70 0.56
C GLY A 160 -5.40 -11.42 0.74
N LEU A 161 -6.19 -12.46 0.96
CA LEU A 161 -7.60 -12.36 1.26
C LEU A 161 -7.85 -12.68 2.73
N CYS A 162 -8.57 -11.77 3.40
CA CYS A 162 -8.95 -11.86 4.80
C CYS A 162 -10.48 -11.84 4.91
N ILE A 163 -11.09 -12.87 5.51
CA ILE A 163 -12.55 -12.98 5.61
C ILE A 163 -13.09 -12.07 6.71
N LYS A 164 -12.42 -12.05 7.85
CA LYS A 164 -12.84 -11.25 9.01
C LYS A 164 -12.54 -9.77 8.80
N LEU A 165 -11.27 -9.43 8.47
CA LEU A 165 -10.82 -8.04 8.42
C LEU A 165 -11.37 -7.27 7.21
N SER A 166 -11.83 -7.95 6.16
CA SER A 166 -12.56 -7.32 5.05
C SER A 166 -13.90 -6.66 5.46
N LYS A 167 -14.36 -6.88 6.72
CA LYS A 167 -15.53 -6.16 7.29
C LYS A 167 -15.17 -4.74 7.77
N ALA A 168 -13.90 -4.40 7.96
CA ALA A 168 -13.50 -3.08 8.42
C ALA A 168 -13.82 -2.02 7.36
N PHE A 169 -14.45 -0.92 7.79
CA PHE A 169 -14.91 0.13 6.89
C PHE A 169 -13.76 1.01 6.37
N HIS A 170 -14.03 1.68 5.26
CA HIS A 170 -13.11 2.67 4.73
C HIS A 170 -13.15 3.99 5.51
N SER A 171 -11.99 4.63 5.68
CA SER A 171 -11.86 6.04 5.99
C SER A 171 -10.64 6.65 5.27
N CYS A 172 -10.78 7.88 4.75
CA CYS A 172 -9.66 8.68 4.24
C CYS A 172 -8.83 9.34 5.35
N ASN A 173 -9.23 9.17 6.61
CA ASN A 173 -8.45 9.45 7.80
C ASN A 173 -8.65 8.28 8.77
N PRO A 174 -8.00 7.13 8.51
CA PRO A 174 -8.29 5.87 9.18
C PRO A 174 -7.71 5.85 10.59
N ASN A 175 -8.39 5.12 11.49
CA ASN A 175 -7.90 4.88 12.85
C ASN A 175 -7.09 3.60 12.99
N THR A 176 -6.95 2.80 11.90
CA THR A 176 -6.08 1.63 11.87
C THR A 176 -5.35 1.49 10.53
N ARG A 177 -4.25 0.73 10.54
CA ARG A 177 -3.52 0.27 9.36
C ARG A 177 -3.46 -1.25 9.31
N ILE A 178 -3.49 -1.80 8.12
CA ILE A 178 -3.24 -3.23 7.87
C ILE A 178 -1.76 -3.52 8.05
N VAL A 179 -1.44 -4.49 8.90
CA VAL A 179 -0.06 -4.96 9.13
C VAL A 179 -0.01 -6.46 8.96
N PHE A 180 0.94 -6.93 8.15
CA PHE A 180 1.23 -8.33 7.97
C PHE A 180 2.47 -8.75 8.77
N SER A 181 2.40 -9.91 9.43
CA SER A 181 3.53 -10.62 10.01
C SER A 181 3.48 -12.08 9.54
N GLY A 182 4.09 -12.37 8.41
CA GLY A 182 3.85 -13.61 7.70
C GLY A 182 2.40 -13.66 7.19
N ARG A 183 1.68 -14.76 7.51
CA ARG A 183 0.24 -14.88 7.19
C ARG A 183 -0.68 -14.18 8.19
N LYS A 184 -0.16 -13.81 9.36
CA LYS A 184 -0.92 -13.11 10.37
C LYS A 184 -1.16 -11.67 9.93
N VAL A 185 -2.40 -11.23 9.99
CA VAL A 185 -2.86 -9.90 9.59
C VAL A 185 -3.55 -9.25 10.76
N ARG A 186 -3.29 -7.98 10.99
CA ARG A 186 -4.00 -7.20 12.01
C ARG A 186 -4.26 -5.78 11.57
N LEU A 187 -5.31 -5.21 12.10
CA LEU A 187 -5.57 -3.77 12.07
C LEU A 187 -4.84 -3.13 13.25
N HIS A 188 -3.75 -2.46 12.95
CA HIS A 188 -2.93 -1.76 13.94
C HIS A 188 -3.43 -0.33 14.15
N PRO A 189 -3.69 0.13 15.39
CA PRO A 189 -4.17 1.48 15.63
C PRO A 189 -3.18 2.55 15.19
N THR A 190 -3.70 3.63 14.58
CA THR A 190 -2.92 4.82 14.21
C THR A 190 -2.83 5.82 15.34
N THR A 191 -3.66 5.67 16.38
CA THR A 191 -3.73 6.54 17.57
C THR A 191 -3.69 5.71 18.83
N SER A 192 -3.56 6.36 20.00
CA SER A 192 -3.68 5.72 21.31
C SER A 192 -5.08 5.20 21.62
N ASP A 193 -6.10 5.71 20.92
CA ASP A 193 -7.48 5.23 21.04
C ASP A 193 -7.70 4.00 20.15
N VAL A 194 -7.52 2.83 20.78
CA VAL A 194 -7.63 1.53 20.09
C VAL A 194 -9.11 1.20 19.85
N PRO A 195 -9.53 0.93 18.60
CA PRO A 195 -10.90 0.52 18.32
C PRO A 195 -11.31 -0.73 19.12
N LYS A 196 -12.41 -0.64 19.87
CA LYS A 196 -12.91 -1.72 20.76
C LYS A 196 -13.54 -2.89 19.99
N SER A 197 -13.91 -2.68 18.74
CA SER A 197 -14.50 -3.70 17.88
C SER A 197 -14.12 -3.47 16.42
N LEU A 198 -14.32 -4.48 15.58
CA LEU A 198 -14.05 -4.39 14.14
C LEU A 198 -14.97 -3.37 13.44
N GLY A 199 -16.23 -3.23 13.92
CA GLY A 199 -17.17 -2.24 13.39
C GLY A 199 -16.79 -0.78 13.67
N LEU A 200 -15.86 -0.53 14.62
CA LEU A 200 -15.30 0.79 14.91
C LEU A 200 -13.92 1.00 14.27
N ALA A 201 -13.31 -0.06 13.75
CA ALA A 201 -12.04 0.00 13.05
C ALA A 201 -12.26 0.44 11.61
N THR A 202 -11.47 1.41 11.17
CA THR A 202 -11.43 1.87 9.78
C THR A 202 -10.02 1.78 9.23
N HIS A 203 -9.89 1.40 7.96
CA HIS A 203 -8.61 1.49 7.24
C HIS A 203 -8.83 2.14 5.87
N SER A 204 -7.77 2.56 5.20
CA SER A 204 -7.93 3.12 3.87
C SER A 204 -7.92 2.03 2.80
N TYR A 205 -8.88 2.07 1.88
CA TYR A 205 -8.95 1.20 0.69
C TYR A 205 -8.15 1.74 -0.49
N ILE A 206 -7.72 3.01 -0.39
CA ILE A 206 -7.02 3.77 -1.42
C ILE A 206 -5.81 4.49 -0.80
N ASP A 207 -4.98 5.14 -1.62
CA ASP A 207 -4.06 6.16 -1.10
C ASP A 207 -4.88 7.39 -0.70
N GLU A 208 -4.98 7.64 0.61
CA GLU A 208 -5.79 8.73 1.16
C GLU A 208 -5.12 10.11 1.03
N LEU A 209 -3.83 10.15 0.69
CA LEU A 209 -3.11 11.40 0.46
C LEU A 209 -3.20 11.84 -1.01
N GLN A 210 -4.43 12.03 -1.47
CA GLN A 210 -4.78 12.51 -2.80
C GLN A 210 -5.87 13.57 -2.71
N PRO A 211 -6.06 14.41 -3.75
CA PRO A 211 -7.16 15.36 -3.83
C PRO A 211 -8.52 14.72 -3.56
N ILE A 212 -9.43 15.45 -2.89
CA ILE A 212 -10.72 14.89 -2.47
C ILE A 212 -11.54 14.36 -3.65
N ALA A 213 -11.52 15.04 -4.81
CA ALA A 213 -12.22 14.60 -6.00
C ALA A 213 -11.70 13.25 -6.52
N VAL A 214 -10.37 13.04 -6.48
CA VAL A 214 -9.72 11.80 -6.89
C VAL A 214 -10.11 10.66 -5.95
N ARG A 215 -10.05 10.90 -4.63
CA ARG A 215 -10.44 9.88 -3.64
C ARG A 215 -11.89 9.44 -3.80
N LYS A 216 -12.83 10.41 -3.92
CA LYS A 216 -14.25 10.12 -4.11
C LYS A 216 -14.50 9.35 -5.42
N LYS A 217 -13.84 9.75 -6.51
CA LYS A 217 -13.92 9.05 -7.80
C LYS A 217 -13.45 7.60 -7.69
N LEU A 218 -12.25 7.36 -7.14
CA LEU A 218 -11.71 6.00 -6.98
C LEU A 218 -12.60 5.10 -6.13
N LEU A 219 -13.14 5.63 -5.02
CA LEU A 219 -14.03 4.88 -4.14
C LEU A 219 -15.37 4.57 -4.83
N LYS A 220 -15.91 5.52 -5.60
CA LYS A 220 -17.14 5.31 -6.38
C LYS A 220 -16.95 4.28 -7.49
N GLU A 221 -15.87 4.38 -8.25
CA GLU A 221 -15.59 3.48 -9.38
C GLU A 221 -15.26 2.06 -8.92
N LYS A 222 -14.37 1.92 -7.94
CA LYS A 222 -13.89 0.61 -7.51
C LYS A 222 -14.78 -0.05 -6.45
N TYR A 223 -15.28 0.73 -5.47
CA TYR A 223 -16.00 0.19 -4.31
C TYR A 223 -17.48 0.58 -4.28
N GLN A 224 -17.97 1.31 -5.29
CA GLN A 224 -19.38 1.62 -5.55
C GLN A 224 -20.10 2.40 -4.44
N PHE A 225 -19.39 3.22 -3.65
CA PHE A 225 -20.00 4.09 -2.65
C PHE A 225 -19.47 5.53 -2.72
N ASP A 226 -20.30 6.46 -2.23
CA ASP A 226 -19.91 7.87 -2.06
C ASP A 226 -19.36 8.03 -0.64
N CYS A 227 -18.11 8.46 -0.51
CA CYS A 227 -17.43 8.53 0.77
C CYS A 227 -17.78 9.80 1.54
N GLU A 228 -18.28 9.63 2.76
CA GLU A 228 -18.61 10.70 3.72
C GLU A 228 -17.82 10.55 5.04
N CYS A 229 -16.67 9.90 5.00
CA CYS A 229 -15.83 9.68 6.18
C CYS A 229 -15.28 11.00 6.74
N VAL A 230 -14.79 10.96 7.98
CA VAL A 230 -14.19 12.13 8.67
C VAL A 230 -13.10 12.80 7.84
N GLY A 231 -12.30 12.07 7.04
CA GLY A 231 -11.29 12.66 6.18
C GLY A 231 -11.86 13.35 4.92
N CYS A 232 -13.08 13.00 4.48
CA CYS A 232 -13.76 13.68 3.37
C CYS A 232 -14.59 14.89 3.83
N THR A 233 -15.05 14.89 5.07
CA THR A 233 -15.85 16.01 5.65
C THR A 233 -14.98 17.07 6.33
N ASP A 234 -13.69 16.82 6.54
CA ASP A 234 -12.74 17.80 7.07
C ASP A 234 -12.32 18.79 5.96
N GLU A 235 -13.04 19.90 5.88
CA GLU A 235 -12.84 20.91 4.85
C GLU A 235 -11.46 21.56 4.91
N GLU A 236 -11.00 21.92 6.13
CA GLU A 236 -9.69 22.56 6.32
C GLU A 236 -8.55 21.63 5.88
N ARG A 237 -8.63 20.34 6.25
CA ARG A 237 -7.67 19.33 5.82
C ARG A 237 -7.63 19.22 4.29
N ASN A 238 -8.80 19.14 3.65
CA ASN A 238 -8.89 19.00 2.21
C ASN A 238 -8.40 20.26 1.47
N GLN A 239 -8.71 21.44 1.95
CA GLN A 239 -8.17 22.70 1.41
C GLN A 239 -6.64 22.75 1.51
N LYS A 240 -6.05 22.35 2.65
CA LYS A 240 -4.60 22.29 2.80
C LYS A 240 -3.94 21.24 1.90
N MET A 241 -4.60 20.10 1.66
CA MET A 241 -4.11 19.06 0.76
C MET A 241 -3.98 19.54 -0.71
N GLU A 242 -4.79 20.50 -1.10
CA GLU A 242 -4.85 21.06 -2.45
C GLU A 242 -4.36 22.52 -2.51
N ALA A 243 -3.75 23.03 -1.43
CA ALA A 243 -3.40 24.43 -1.27
C ALA A 243 -2.34 24.92 -2.27
N TRP A 244 -2.48 26.18 -2.69
CA TRP A 244 -1.47 26.93 -3.39
C TRP A 244 -0.54 27.65 -2.41
N SER A 245 0.62 28.10 -2.89
CA SER A 245 1.56 28.93 -2.15
C SER A 245 1.22 30.41 -2.33
N CYS A 246 1.25 31.16 -1.26
CA CYS A 246 1.22 32.63 -1.39
C CYS A 246 2.47 33.13 -2.10
N GLN A 247 2.32 33.91 -3.16
CA GLN A 247 3.43 34.48 -3.94
C GLN A 247 4.41 35.30 -3.10
N ASN A 248 3.93 35.90 -1.99
CA ASN A 248 4.74 36.80 -1.17
C ASN A 248 5.42 36.08 0.03
N CYS A 249 4.70 35.23 0.78
CA CYS A 249 5.23 34.68 2.02
C CYS A 249 5.22 33.14 2.08
N LYS A 250 4.89 32.47 0.98
CA LYS A 250 4.82 31.01 0.83
C LYS A 250 3.89 30.30 1.83
N HIS A 251 3.08 31.05 2.60
CA HIS A 251 2.02 30.47 3.41
C HIS A 251 0.96 29.83 2.52
N TRP A 252 0.28 28.78 3.00
CA TRP A 252 -0.78 28.15 2.24
C TRP A 252 -1.96 29.11 2.02
N ILE A 253 -2.54 29.05 0.84
CA ILE A 253 -3.77 29.75 0.47
C ILE A 253 -4.71 28.74 -0.21
N GLU A 254 -6.00 28.98 -0.11
CA GLU A 254 -7.00 28.19 -0.82
C GLU A 254 -6.75 28.25 -2.34
N ALA A 255 -6.96 27.13 -3.04
CA ALA A 255 -6.88 27.04 -4.50
C ALA A 255 -8.08 27.77 -5.14
N SER A 256 -8.04 29.10 -5.16
CA SER A 256 -9.11 29.98 -5.62
C SER A 256 -8.55 31.25 -6.27
N ASP A 257 -9.18 31.66 -7.36
CA ASP A 257 -8.84 32.90 -8.11
C ASP A 257 -8.99 34.18 -7.27
N LYS A 258 -9.66 34.09 -6.13
CA LYS A 258 -9.92 35.23 -5.21
C LYS A 258 -9.23 35.02 -3.85
N ALA A 259 -8.27 34.12 -3.77
CA ALA A 259 -7.61 33.83 -2.52
C ALA A 259 -6.91 35.04 -1.92
N VAL A 260 -7.03 35.19 -0.60
CA VAL A 260 -6.33 36.21 0.19
C VAL A 260 -5.51 35.46 1.24
N CYS A 261 -4.21 35.72 1.28
CA CYS A 261 -3.33 35.08 2.24
C CYS A 261 -3.72 35.46 3.67
N SER A 262 -4.01 34.47 4.51
CA SER A 262 -4.38 34.70 5.92
C SER A 262 -3.24 35.30 6.75
N LYS A 263 -1.96 35.06 6.33
CA LYS A 263 -0.76 35.52 7.02
C LYS A 263 -0.33 36.94 6.64
N CYS A 264 -0.15 37.24 5.35
CA CYS A 264 0.35 38.52 4.89
C CYS A 264 -0.74 39.48 4.31
N LYS A 265 -1.99 38.99 4.26
CA LYS A 265 -3.17 39.75 3.78
C LYS A 265 -3.12 40.15 2.31
N ILE A 266 -2.17 39.67 1.52
CA ILE A 266 -2.07 39.96 0.09
C ILE A 266 -3.05 39.05 -0.67
N SER A 267 -3.77 39.66 -1.61
CA SER A 267 -4.60 38.97 -2.59
C SER A 267 -3.73 38.32 -3.66
N ILE A 268 -4.14 37.13 -4.13
CA ILE A 268 -3.48 36.46 -5.24
C ILE A 268 -3.56 37.28 -6.52
N THR A 269 -2.49 37.33 -7.32
CA THR A 269 -2.48 38.00 -8.64
C THR A 269 -2.98 37.03 -9.72
N VAL A 270 -3.47 37.59 -10.83
CA VAL A 270 -3.94 36.84 -11.99
C VAL A 270 -2.82 35.92 -12.53
N ASP A 271 -1.63 36.49 -12.70
CA ASP A 271 -0.47 35.75 -13.22
C ASP A 271 -0.13 34.54 -12.32
N HIS A 272 -0.15 34.75 -10.99
CA HIS A 272 0.12 33.66 -10.06
C HIS A 272 -0.98 32.59 -10.01
N VAL A 273 -2.25 32.98 -10.25
CA VAL A 273 -3.35 32.03 -10.45
C VAL A 273 -3.08 31.12 -11.65
N GLU A 274 -2.62 31.70 -12.77
CA GLU A 274 -2.28 30.93 -13.97
C GLU A 274 -1.11 29.97 -13.73
N GLU A 275 -0.08 30.41 -13.02
CA GLU A 275 1.05 29.57 -12.59
C GLU A 275 0.57 28.39 -11.73
N CYS A 276 -0.29 28.64 -10.74
CA CYS A 276 -0.83 27.61 -9.88
C CYS A 276 -1.68 26.58 -10.65
N LYS A 277 -2.57 27.04 -11.53
CA LYS A 277 -3.39 26.16 -12.39
C LYS A 277 -2.52 25.32 -13.33
N LEU A 278 -1.47 25.90 -13.89
CA LEU A 278 -0.51 25.18 -14.73
C LEU A 278 0.22 24.09 -13.92
N ALA A 279 0.64 24.41 -12.70
CA ALA A 279 1.31 23.48 -11.81
C ALA A 279 0.38 22.30 -11.41
N GLU A 280 -0.89 22.57 -11.08
CA GLU A 280 -1.90 21.53 -10.82
C GLU A 280 -2.12 20.62 -12.03
N ALA A 281 -2.32 21.20 -13.20
CA ALA A 281 -2.52 20.45 -14.44
C ALA A 281 -1.29 19.59 -14.79
N SER A 282 -0.09 20.18 -14.65
CA SER A 282 1.18 19.47 -14.86
C SER A 282 1.33 18.29 -13.89
N ALA A 283 1.08 18.52 -12.60
CA ALA A 283 1.17 17.48 -11.58
C ALA A 283 0.09 16.40 -11.79
N THR A 284 -1.15 16.77 -12.06
CA THR A 284 -2.25 15.82 -12.26
C THR A 284 -1.99 14.89 -13.46
N ASN A 285 -1.64 15.48 -14.62
CA ASN A 285 -1.41 14.72 -15.84
C ASN A 285 -0.07 13.95 -15.78
N GLY A 286 0.99 14.60 -15.29
CA GLY A 286 2.32 13.99 -15.22
C GLY A 286 2.41 12.87 -14.20
N ASN A 287 1.77 12.99 -13.05
CA ASN A 287 1.77 11.94 -12.01
C ASN A 287 1.12 10.63 -12.48
N ALA A 288 0.16 10.70 -13.41
CA ALA A 288 -0.41 9.51 -14.03
C ALA A 288 0.66 8.70 -14.80
N HIS A 289 1.60 9.37 -15.46
CA HIS A 289 2.75 8.73 -16.13
C HIS A 289 3.85 8.32 -15.15
N VAL A 290 4.13 9.16 -14.14
CA VAL A 290 5.13 8.89 -13.11
C VAL A 290 4.77 7.63 -12.30
N ALA A 291 3.50 7.36 -12.06
CA ALA A 291 3.03 6.19 -11.33
C ALA A 291 3.15 4.87 -12.12
N ARG A 292 3.27 4.90 -13.44
CA ARG A 292 3.30 3.71 -14.30
C ARG A 292 4.64 2.99 -14.25
N GLU A 293 4.65 1.75 -13.77
CA GLU A 293 5.86 0.93 -13.65
C GLU A 293 6.38 0.37 -15.00
N ASP A 294 5.52 0.34 -16.03
CA ASP A 294 5.91 -0.04 -17.39
C ASP A 294 6.72 1.05 -18.13
N ILE A 295 6.75 2.28 -17.58
CA ILE A 295 7.61 3.36 -18.09
C ILE A 295 9.01 3.24 -17.45
N PRO A 296 10.10 3.33 -18.25
CA PRO A 296 11.47 3.31 -17.74
C PRO A 296 11.69 4.32 -16.61
N ILE A 297 12.37 3.90 -15.55
CA ILE A 297 12.58 4.72 -14.35
C ILE A 297 13.19 6.09 -14.66
N GLN A 298 14.13 6.19 -15.61
CA GLN A 298 14.75 7.47 -15.97
C GLN A 298 13.76 8.44 -16.60
N SER A 299 12.80 7.96 -17.40
CA SER A 299 11.72 8.79 -17.96
C SER A 299 10.79 9.29 -16.86
N ARG A 300 10.44 8.42 -15.91
CA ARG A 300 9.62 8.79 -14.75
C ARG A 300 10.31 9.84 -13.87
N VAL A 301 11.61 9.69 -13.62
CA VAL A 301 12.44 10.68 -12.90
C VAL A 301 12.43 12.04 -13.60
N ASN A 302 12.67 12.08 -14.91
CA ASN A 302 12.70 13.32 -15.69
C ASN A 302 11.34 14.05 -15.65
N ILE A 303 10.23 13.32 -15.72
CA ILE A 303 8.87 13.89 -15.59
C ILE A 303 8.66 14.39 -14.17
N ALA A 304 9.01 13.62 -13.15
CA ALA A 304 8.83 13.99 -11.76
C ALA A 304 9.64 15.24 -11.36
N GLU A 305 10.89 15.37 -11.81
CA GLU A 305 11.71 16.57 -11.60
C GLU A 305 11.06 17.83 -12.23
N LYS A 306 10.54 17.72 -13.45
CA LYS A 306 9.82 18.84 -14.11
C LYS A 306 8.55 19.22 -13.33
N ILE A 307 7.78 18.26 -12.86
CA ILE A 307 6.58 18.50 -12.05
C ILE A 307 6.96 19.29 -10.79
N LEU A 308 7.98 18.85 -10.06
CA LEU A 308 8.38 19.53 -8.83
C LEU A 308 8.94 20.94 -9.10
N THR A 309 9.66 21.15 -10.19
CA THR A 309 10.16 22.47 -10.59
C THR A 309 8.99 23.44 -10.84
N VAL A 310 7.97 23.02 -11.60
CA VAL A 310 6.79 23.86 -11.86
C VAL A 310 5.96 24.08 -10.59
N ALA A 311 5.92 23.08 -9.70
CA ALA A 311 5.18 23.14 -8.45
C ALA A 311 5.86 23.96 -7.34
N GLU A 312 7.15 24.29 -7.45
CA GLU A 312 7.97 24.80 -6.33
C GLU A 312 7.40 26.07 -5.71
N ASP A 313 7.06 27.05 -6.53
CA ASP A 313 6.53 28.34 -6.07
C ASP A 313 5.00 28.44 -6.10
N ALA A 314 4.36 27.57 -6.85
CA ALA A 314 2.93 27.58 -7.12
C ALA A 314 2.12 26.72 -6.13
N LEU A 315 2.51 25.47 -5.92
CA LEU A 315 1.83 24.56 -4.99
C LEU A 315 2.49 24.62 -3.60
N HIS A 316 1.65 24.74 -2.57
CA HIS A 316 2.16 24.71 -1.21
C HIS A 316 2.97 23.44 -0.92
N LYS A 317 4.01 23.57 -0.09
CA LYS A 317 4.92 22.45 0.23
C LYS A 317 4.20 21.18 0.73
N HIS A 318 3.01 21.33 1.33
CA HIS A 318 2.17 20.21 1.80
C HIS A 318 1.07 19.82 0.78
N ASN A 319 1.07 20.36 -0.43
CA ASN A 319 0.13 19.94 -1.45
C ASN A 319 0.39 18.51 -1.87
N VAL A 320 -0.65 17.66 -1.82
CA VAL A 320 -0.53 16.21 -2.03
C VAL A 320 -0.21 15.81 -3.48
N LEU A 321 -0.42 16.70 -4.44
CA LEU A 321 -0.01 16.48 -5.84
C LEU A 321 1.51 16.31 -6.00
N ARG A 322 2.30 16.75 -5.02
CA ARG A 322 3.76 16.57 -5.01
C ARG A 322 4.19 15.13 -4.67
N LEU A 323 3.34 14.36 -3.98
CA LEU A 323 3.72 13.08 -3.37
C LEU A 323 4.17 12.01 -4.36
N THR A 324 3.45 11.82 -5.47
CA THR A 324 3.79 10.77 -6.45
C THR A 324 5.18 11.02 -7.04
N SER A 325 5.47 12.26 -7.43
CA SER A 325 6.78 12.65 -7.94
C SER A 325 7.87 12.48 -6.88
N LEU A 326 7.64 12.95 -5.64
CA LEU A 326 8.60 12.80 -4.54
C LEU A 326 8.90 11.33 -4.22
N ARG A 327 7.90 10.44 -4.21
CA ARG A 327 8.08 9.00 -3.96
C ARG A 327 8.99 8.36 -5.02
N VAL A 328 8.79 8.68 -6.30
CA VAL A 328 9.61 8.13 -7.40
C VAL A 328 11.03 8.68 -7.33
N LEU A 329 11.20 9.98 -7.07
CA LEU A 329 12.51 10.61 -6.95
C LEU A 329 13.29 10.09 -5.74
N TYR A 330 12.62 9.90 -4.59
CA TYR A 330 13.22 9.28 -3.41
C TYR A 330 13.70 7.86 -3.68
N ALA A 331 12.86 7.02 -4.28
CA ALA A 331 13.21 5.65 -4.63
C ALA A 331 14.37 5.59 -5.66
N ALA A 332 14.35 6.45 -6.67
CA ALA A 332 15.41 6.53 -7.67
C ALA A 332 16.74 7.01 -7.08
N ALA A 333 16.70 7.99 -6.17
CA ALA A 333 17.88 8.48 -5.45
C ALA A 333 18.49 7.40 -4.56
N LEU A 334 17.67 6.61 -3.85
CA LEU A 334 18.13 5.44 -3.09
C LEU A 334 18.79 4.39 -4.01
N GLY A 335 18.13 4.05 -5.13
CA GLY A 335 18.63 3.06 -6.09
C GLY A 335 19.96 3.48 -6.75
N SER A 336 20.15 4.77 -7.02
CA SER A 336 21.39 5.34 -7.57
C SER A 336 22.43 5.70 -6.52
N LYS A 337 22.12 5.49 -5.22
CA LYS A 337 22.97 5.87 -4.07
C LYS A 337 23.29 7.37 -4.02
N ASN A 338 22.40 8.21 -4.55
CA ASN A 338 22.51 9.65 -4.40
C ASN A 338 21.93 10.07 -3.04
N ILE A 339 22.80 10.01 -2.03
CA ILE A 339 22.39 10.14 -0.62
C ILE A 339 21.81 11.54 -0.32
N ASP A 340 22.36 12.62 -0.88
CA ASP A 340 21.86 13.97 -0.66
C ASP A 340 20.47 14.17 -1.23
N LYS A 341 20.25 13.78 -2.51
CA LYS A 341 18.90 13.81 -3.10
C LYS A 341 17.90 12.90 -2.37
N ALA A 342 18.33 11.72 -1.90
CA ALA A 342 17.49 10.84 -1.11
C ALA A 342 17.09 11.49 0.22
N TYR A 343 18.00 12.18 0.89
CA TYR A 343 17.69 12.94 2.09
C TYR A 343 16.65 14.03 1.82
N ASP A 344 16.90 14.88 0.81
CA ASP A 344 16.05 16.03 0.50
C ASP A 344 14.63 15.61 0.09
N TYR A 345 14.48 14.62 -0.77
CA TYR A 345 13.16 14.11 -1.16
C TYR A 345 12.45 13.37 -0.01
N GLY A 346 13.20 12.60 0.76
CA GLY A 346 12.66 11.88 1.90
C GLY A 346 12.16 12.81 3.01
N MET A 347 12.87 13.91 3.28
CA MET A 347 12.42 14.93 4.25
C MET A 347 11.17 15.67 3.79
N GLN A 348 11.04 15.97 2.50
CA GLN A 348 9.81 16.55 1.94
C GLN A 348 8.63 15.58 2.06
N LEU A 349 8.85 14.28 1.80
CA LEU A 349 7.84 13.25 2.02
C LEU A 349 7.41 13.20 3.48
N LEU A 350 8.37 13.19 4.41
CA LEU A 350 8.10 13.15 5.85
C LEU A 350 7.30 14.38 6.31
N ASP A 351 7.62 15.58 5.80
CA ASP A 351 6.90 16.82 6.13
C ASP A 351 5.43 16.73 5.67
N ILE A 352 5.15 16.27 4.45
CA ILE A 352 3.78 16.10 3.93
C ILE A 352 3.03 15.01 4.71
N HIS A 353 3.64 13.84 4.92
CA HIS A 353 3.01 12.76 5.68
C HIS A 353 2.68 13.20 7.12
N SER A 354 3.60 13.91 7.79
CA SER A 354 3.43 14.42 9.16
C SER A 354 2.33 15.48 9.29
N GLN A 355 2.01 16.18 8.19
CA GLN A 355 0.91 17.15 8.17
C GLN A 355 -0.46 16.48 8.20
N TYR A 356 -0.61 15.29 7.62
CA TYR A 356 -1.92 14.66 7.37
C TYR A 356 -2.14 13.33 8.07
N GLN A 357 -1.11 12.74 8.64
CA GLN A 357 -1.14 11.45 9.33
C GLN A 357 -0.60 11.58 10.75
N GLN A 358 -0.99 10.66 11.63
CA GLN A 358 -0.51 10.62 13.00
C GLN A 358 0.98 10.21 13.03
N GLN A 359 1.76 10.74 13.98
CA GLN A 359 3.18 10.38 14.12
C GLN A 359 3.42 8.88 14.37
N THR A 360 2.41 8.20 14.88
CA THR A 360 2.41 6.74 15.09
C THR A 360 1.97 5.94 13.88
N ASP A 361 1.58 6.61 12.78
CA ASP A 361 1.18 5.92 11.54
C ASP A 361 2.35 5.15 10.95
N ILE A 362 2.09 3.91 10.54
CA ILE A 362 3.13 3.03 10.00
C ILE A 362 3.82 3.62 8.77
N ALA A 363 3.13 4.42 7.96
CA ALA A 363 3.73 5.09 6.80
C ALA A 363 4.85 6.04 7.22
N ILE A 364 4.64 6.81 8.30
CA ILE A 364 5.66 7.68 8.89
C ILE A 364 6.79 6.85 9.51
N VAL A 365 6.45 5.77 10.21
CA VAL A 365 7.43 4.87 10.85
C VAL A 365 8.38 4.25 9.82
N TYR A 366 7.84 3.73 8.70
CA TYR A 366 8.67 3.19 7.62
C TYR A 366 9.51 4.27 6.92
N LEU A 367 8.95 5.46 6.71
CA LEU A 367 9.69 6.55 6.08
C LEU A 367 10.85 7.04 6.99
N LYS A 368 10.61 7.16 8.30
CA LYS A 368 11.67 7.47 9.28
C LYS A 368 12.75 6.37 9.30
N TYR A 369 12.37 5.10 9.15
CA TYR A 369 13.37 4.03 9.03
C TYR A 369 14.26 4.22 7.79
N GLY A 370 13.66 4.45 6.62
CA GLY A 370 14.42 4.73 5.39
C GLY A 370 15.33 5.95 5.53
N LEU A 371 14.81 7.06 6.08
CA LEU A 371 15.60 8.27 6.34
C LEU A 371 16.74 8.06 7.32
N SER A 372 16.55 7.25 8.37
CA SER A 372 17.63 6.93 9.31
C SER A 372 18.78 6.19 8.62
N GLN A 373 18.49 5.32 7.66
CA GLN A 373 19.53 4.66 6.86
C GLN A 373 20.25 5.65 5.94
N VAL A 374 19.54 6.60 5.35
CA VAL A 374 20.11 7.69 4.55
C VAL A 374 21.02 8.56 5.39
N LEU A 375 20.61 8.97 6.60
CA LEU A 375 21.42 9.75 7.54
C LEU A 375 22.68 9.00 7.97
N ILE A 376 22.60 7.71 8.23
CA ILE A 376 23.77 6.87 8.54
C ILE A 376 24.75 6.85 7.36
N ALA A 377 24.23 6.66 6.14
CA ALA A 377 25.06 6.66 4.93
C ALA A 377 25.70 8.02 4.64
N LYS A 378 25.05 9.12 5.04
CA LYS A 378 25.55 10.49 4.96
C LYS A 378 26.60 10.81 6.06
N GLY A 379 26.68 9.99 7.11
CA GLY A 379 27.54 10.21 8.27
C GLY A 379 26.91 11.04 9.39
N GLU A 380 25.64 11.43 9.24
CA GLU A 380 24.87 12.27 10.17
C GLU A 380 24.31 11.43 11.35
N LYS A 381 25.22 10.79 12.11
CA LYS A 381 24.86 9.86 13.19
C LYS A 381 24.03 10.49 14.29
N LYS A 382 24.29 11.79 14.61
CA LYS A 382 23.60 12.52 15.67
C LYS A 382 22.11 12.73 15.36
N GLU A 383 21.74 12.83 14.09
CA GLU A 383 20.36 12.97 13.62
C GLU A 383 19.67 11.62 13.43
N ALA A 384 20.42 10.60 13.01
CA ALA A 384 19.92 9.24 12.83
C ALA A 384 19.49 8.58 14.16
N LEU A 385 20.26 8.78 15.22
CA LEU A 385 20.07 8.10 16.52
C LEU A 385 18.70 8.38 17.16
N PRO A 386 18.24 9.63 17.33
CA PRO A 386 16.92 9.90 17.90
C PRO A 386 15.80 9.34 17.04
N MET A 387 15.93 9.37 15.72
CA MET A 387 14.93 8.80 14.79
C MET A 387 14.82 7.28 14.95
N LEU A 388 15.94 6.57 15.03
CA LEU A 388 15.97 5.13 15.28
C LEU A 388 15.39 4.75 16.65
N ALA A 389 15.73 5.53 17.69
CA ALA A 389 15.22 5.31 19.05
C ALA A 389 13.69 5.50 19.13
N GLU A 390 13.16 6.47 18.38
CA GLU A 390 11.72 6.72 18.33
C GLU A 390 10.97 5.56 17.65
N ILE A 391 11.48 5.05 16.51
CA ILE A 391 10.77 4.04 15.71
C ILE A 391 10.97 2.60 16.23
N GLN A 392 12.04 2.32 16.99
CA GLN A 392 12.36 0.96 17.44
C GLN A 392 11.20 0.29 18.21
N PRO A 393 10.59 0.92 19.24
CA PRO A 393 9.48 0.30 19.97
C PRO A 393 8.26 0.07 19.07
N ARG A 394 8.06 0.91 18.05
CA ARG A 394 6.96 0.75 17.10
C ARG A 394 7.16 -0.45 16.19
N PHE A 395 8.37 -0.65 15.67
CA PHE A 395 8.66 -1.86 14.88
C PHE A 395 8.55 -3.13 15.72
N ALA A 396 8.96 -3.11 16.99
CA ALA A 396 8.78 -4.25 17.89
C ALA A 396 7.29 -4.57 18.14
N GLU A 397 6.44 -3.56 18.25
CA GLU A 397 4.99 -3.72 18.34
C GLU A 397 4.37 -4.23 17.03
N LEU A 398 4.84 -3.75 15.88
CA LEU A 398 4.32 -4.09 14.55
C LEU A 398 4.71 -5.52 14.14
N HIS A 399 5.96 -5.91 14.29
CA HIS A 399 6.53 -7.13 13.69
C HIS A 399 7.11 -8.11 14.71
N GLY A 400 7.17 -7.73 15.99
CA GLY A 400 7.83 -8.48 17.06
C GLY A 400 9.28 -8.05 17.27
N ALA A 401 9.74 -8.18 18.52
CA ALA A 401 11.09 -7.75 18.91
C ALA A 401 12.21 -8.54 18.19
N ASP A 402 11.92 -9.80 17.79
CA ASP A 402 12.86 -10.69 17.11
C ASP A 402 12.81 -10.57 15.57
N SER A 403 12.04 -9.62 15.02
CA SER A 403 11.97 -9.40 13.57
C SER A 403 13.31 -8.91 12.99
N GLU A 404 13.54 -9.18 11.69
CA GLU A 404 14.76 -8.75 11.01
C GLU A 404 14.92 -7.22 11.09
N VAL A 405 13.82 -6.48 10.91
CA VAL A 405 13.85 -5.00 10.99
C VAL A 405 14.22 -4.51 12.39
N CYS A 406 13.68 -5.10 13.45
CA CYS A 406 14.04 -4.75 14.83
C CYS A 406 15.52 -5.05 15.13
N THR A 407 16.00 -6.20 14.69
CA THR A 407 17.42 -6.58 14.82
C THR A 407 18.32 -5.58 14.10
N ASN A 408 17.95 -5.18 12.88
CA ASN A 408 18.71 -4.17 12.10
C ASN A 408 18.72 -2.81 12.79
N ILE A 409 17.58 -2.36 13.33
CA ILE A 409 17.48 -1.08 14.07
C ILE A 409 18.38 -1.12 15.31
N LEU A 410 18.33 -2.17 16.13
CA LEU A 410 19.14 -2.30 17.33
C LEU A 410 20.65 -2.37 17.00
N ALA A 411 21.00 -3.07 15.93
CA ALA A 411 22.39 -3.12 15.44
C ALA A 411 22.89 -1.74 15.00
N ALA A 412 22.05 -0.98 14.26
CA ALA A 412 22.37 0.38 13.85
C ALA A 412 22.54 1.33 15.06
N ILE A 413 21.62 1.31 16.03
CA ILE A 413 21.73 2.09 17.26
C ILE A 413 23.05 1.77 17.97
N LYS A 414 23.37 0.49 18.16
CA LYS A 414 24.61 0.06 18.82
C LYS A 414 25.88 0.52 18.08
N MET A 415 25.84 0.52 16.75
CA MET A 415 26.97 0.93 15.90
C MET A 415 27.23 2.44 16.00
N ILE A 416 26.18 3.28 16.05
CA ILE A 416 26.32 4.74 16.02
C ILE A 416 26.45 5.37 17.41
N SER A 417 26.11 4.62 18.49
CA SER A 417 26.29 5.06 19.89
C SER A 417 27.70 4.85 20.42
N LYS A 418 28.57 4.19 19.64
CA LYS A 418 30.00 4.02 19.92
C LYS A 418 30.81 5.15 19.30
#